data_ccc728be4801b6fdcf4b65c83256abf7
#
_entry.id   ccc728be4801b6fdcf4b65c83256abf7
#
_cell.length_a   1.000
_cell.length_b   1.000
_cell.length_c   1.000
_cell.angle_alpha   90.00
_cell.angle_beta   90.00
_cell.angle_gamma   90.00
#
_symmetry.space_group_name_H-M   'P 1'
#
loop_
_entity.id
_entity.type
_entity.pdbx_description
1 polymer ?
#
loop_
_entity_poly.entity_id
_entity_poly.type
_entity_poly.pdbx_seq_one_letter_code
_entity_poly.pdbx_strand_id
1 'polypeptide(L)'
;MTGTPRISDEVRASFEPVMKALGPVRQELLGLKDVIAVRPGYAYPSTGNPIPAVVVAITPGTSPVKASELHDKFGVAFALTEATVEEQQAATGAKPLSFSAPEGPTVSAFEKLLGGEEALEFGPPKTGSYEELNPPNLPLVKEAMDVTICVSPEAGWSELETFLAGTQKGLTVAMYQFTAPHIFEAVNAALTPPGRQFELVLHPIPEPPPKSGVKADDLAEEEEVIEPLEKKLKNRFGLAWATLVSKAHPDGLWASAYHIKVAVRDGKTVWLSSGNWQSSNQPDVHPFVANPGKLPAGFQRKYNRDYHAIIVNDRLASIYETYIKRDFELASAQAAEPELLEAPDLFVPEEEPEPAVAFAAPPQFFPPKRINRMVSVQPLLTPDNYAEHVLKFIGDAKESVWFQNQYINFRGTNEDFAEFRLLVGALKKKIDEGREVRIICRDLMKQESLDILVAMGFPRGAFRFQPCCHNKTIIVDGMKVMFGSHNWSNEGVKTNRDASLIFDDQEIAEYLAQVFDYDWNRLATGHPTQKRPRIARAGEATPPGFKRVPFSAVFED
;
A
#
# COMPACT_ATOMS: atom_id res chain seq x y z
N MET A 1 17.69 -7.13 -23.75
CA MET A 1 18.00 -7.63 -22.40
C MET A 1 17.78 -6.48 -21.46
N THR A 2 16.72 -6.51 -20.70
CA THR A 2 16.43 -5.51 -19.66
C THR A 2 17.35 -5.79 -18.48
N GLY A 3 18.42 -4.99 -18.31
CA GLY A 3 19.34 -5.15 -17.19
C GLY A 3 18.58 -4.97 -15.87
N THR A 4 18.66 -5.94 -14.99
CA THR A 4 18.20 -5.81 -13.60
C THR A 4 18.95 -4.64 -12.97
N PRO A 5 18.29 -3.68 -12.29
CA PRO A 5 18.98 -2.59 -11.62
C PRO A 5 19.90 -3.17 -10.55
N ARG A 6 21.15 -2.72 -10.55
CA ARG A 6 22.20 -3.18 -9.62
C ARG A 6 22.91 -1.98 -9.02
N ILE A 7 23.42 -2.15 -7.82
CA ILE A 7 24.34 -1.17 -7.22
C ILE A 7 25.67 -1.26 -7.98
N SER A 8 26.14 -0.13 -8.51
CA SER A 8 27.41 -0.06 -9.23
C SER A 8 28.61 -0.25 -8.30
N ASP A 9 29.76 -0.67 -8.88
CA ASP A 9 31.00 -0.79 -8.11
C ASP A 9 31.47 0.56 -7.57
N GLU A 10 31.19 1.66 -8.27
CA GLU A 10 31.49 3.02 -7.80
C GLU A 10 30.70 3.35 -6.53
N VAL A 11 29.40 3.03 -6.51
CA VAL A 11 28.57 3.22 -5.31
C VAL A 11 29.04 2.31 -4.18
N ARG A 12 29.39 1.04 -4.45
CA ARG A 12 29.94 0.13 -3.44
C ARG A 12 31.23 0.69 -2.84
N ALA A 13 32.15 1.19 -3.68
CA ALA A 13 33.38 1.82 -3.23
C ALA A 13 33.13 3.06 -2.36
N SER A 14 32.14 3.86 -2.68
CA SER A 14 31.76 5.03 -1.87
C SER A 14 31.26 4.68 -0.45
N PHE A 15 30.72 3.46 -0.27
CA PHE A 15 30.27 2.95 1.03
C PHE A 15 31.37 2.23 1.84
N GLU A 16 32.55 2.01 1.29
CA GLU A 16 33.62 1.27 1.98
C GLU A 16 33.98 1.85 3.37
N PRO A 17 34.11 3.17 3.56
CA PRO A 17 34.32 3.76 4.88
C PRO A 17 33.19 3.48 5.87
N VAL A 18 31.93 3.56 5.39
CA VAL A 18 30.73 3.31 6.18
C VAL A 18 30.70 1.85 6.63
N MET A 19 30.95 0.90 5.71
CA MET A 19 30.95 -0.54 6.01
C MET A 19 32.05 -0.90 7.04
N LYS A 20 33.23 -0.28 6.95
CA LYS A 20 34.30 -0.44 7.95
C LYS A 20 33.93 0.08 9.34
N ALA A 21 33.15 1.14 9.40
CA ALA A 21 32.73 1.75 10.67
C ALA A 21 31.60 1.00 11.37
N LEU A 22 30.78 0.19 10.63
CA LEU A 22 29.58 -0.45 11.19
C LEU A 22 29.84 -1.31 12.42
N GLY A 23 30.88 -2.15 12.41
CA GLY A 23 31.20 -3.03 13.54
C GLY A 23 31.46 -2.24 14.83
N PRO A 24 32.44 -1.32 14.86
CA PRO A 24 32.70 -0.46 16.00
C PRO A 24 31.49 0.37 16.46
N VAL A 25 30.72 0.93 15.51
CA VAL A 25 29.52 1.72 15.82
C VAL A 25 28.44 0.85 16.47
N ARG A 26 28.18 -0.34 15.94
CA ARG A 26 27.23 -1.29 16.53
C ARG A 26 27.61 -1.70 17.93
N GLN A 27 28.88 -2.01 18.15
CA GLN A 27 29.38 -2.38 19.47
C GLN A 27 29.15 -1.29 20.53
N GLU A 28 29.24 -0.03 20.12
CA GLU A 28 29.01 1.09 21.04
C GLU A 28 27.54 1.45 21.22
N LEU A 29 26.77 1.48 20.12
CA LEU A 29 25.45 2.09 20.13
C LEU A 29 24.31 1.11 20.43
N LEU A 30 24.39 -0.17 20.02
CA LEU A 30 23.28 -1.12 20.21
C LEU A 30 23.00 -1.48 21.69
N GLY A 31 23.92 -1.14 22.60
CA GLY A 31 23.69 -1.26 24.05
C GLY A 31 23.00 -0.05 24.68
N LEU A 32 22.86 1.06 23.95
CA LEU A 32 22.21 2.25 24.46
C LEU A 32 20.69 2.09 24.45
N LYS A 33 20.05 2.59 25.51
CA LYS A 33 18.61 2.69 25.53
C LYS A 33 18.13 3.54 24.37
N ASP A 34 17.05 3.12 23.72
CA ASP A 34 16.40 3.83 22.61
C ASP A 34 17.20 3.86 21.28
N VAL A 35 18.29 3.11 21.14
CA VAL A 35 18.89 2.75 19.84
C VAL A 35 18.37 1.39 19.41
N ILE A 36 17.68 1.34 18.26
CA ILE A 36 16.96 0.16 17.77
C ILE A 36 17.80 -0.59 16.74
N ALA A 37 18.40 0.12 15.77
CA ALA A 37 19.20 -0.47 14.71
C ALA A 37 20.32 0.46 14.24
N VAL A 38 21.38 -0.14 13.69
CA VAL A 38 22.51 0.55 13.06
C VAL A 38 22.79 -0.13 11.72
N ARG A 39 22.68 0.61 10.63
CA ARG A 39 22.79 0.09 9.26
C ARG A 39 23.46 1.08 8.32
N PRO A 40 23.96 0.67 7.14
CA PRO A 40 24.36 1.62 6.11
C PRO A 40 23.14 2.30 5.50
N GLY A 41 23.33 3.47 4.91
CA GLY A 41 22.31 4.23 4.20
C GLY A 41 22.85 5.57 3.74
N TYR A 42 21.95 6.49 3.43
CA TYR A 42 22.32 7.84 3.05
C TYR A 42 21.88 8.88 4.08
N ALA A 43 22.74 9.86 4.30
CA ALA A 43 22.33 11.16 4.83
C ALA A 43 21.85 12.03 3.67
N TYR A 44 20.69 12.67 3.82
CA TYR A 44 20.10 13.55 2.82
C TYR A 44 20.20 15.00 3.30
N PRO A 45 21.25 15.74 2.89
CA PRO A 45 21.37 17.15 3.22
C PRO A 45 20.25 17.94 2.52
N SER A 46 19.90 19.10 3.08
CA SER A 46 18.87 19.98 2.49
C SER A 46 19.26 20.49 1.09
N THR A 47 20.54 20.53 0.80
CA THR A 47 21.12 20.88 -0.52
C THR A 47 22.25 19.92 -0.84
N GLY A 48 22.37 19.51 -2.12
CA GLY A 48 23.43 18.61 -2.58
C GLY A 48 22.98 17.16 -2.76
N ASN A 49 23.95 16.31 -3.05
CA ASN A 49 23.71 14.88 -3.29
C ASN A 49 23.63 14.09 -1.98
N PRO A 50 22.94 12.94 -1.98
CA PRO A 50 22.98 11.99 -0.87
C PRO A 50 24.42 11.57 -0.53
N ILE A 51 24.71 11.49 0.76
CA ILE A 51 26.06 11.16 1.27
C ILE A 51 26.00 9.78 1.92
N PRO A 52 26.86 8.81 1.55
CA PRO A 52 26.98 7.53 2.25
C PRO A 52 27.18 7.75 3.75
N ALA A 53 26.37 7.10 4.58
CA ALA A 53 26.31 7.33 6.02
C ALA A 53 25.99 6.07 6.81
N VAL A 54 26.35 6.06 8.09
CA VAL A 54 25.77 5.15 9.06
C VAL A 54 24.42 5.72 9.51
N VAL A 55 23.35 4.97 9.29
CA VAL A 55 22.00 5.31 9.75
C VAL A 55 21.78 4.65 11.11
N VAL A 56 21.42 5.46 12.10
CA VAL A 56 21.05 5.02 13.45
C VAL A 56 19.55 5.18 13.60
N ALA A 57 18.84 4.06 13.68
CA ALA A 57 17.41 4.04 13.94
C ALA A 57 17.15 4.07 15.45
N ILE A 58 16.35 5.03 15.90
CA ILE A 58 16.07 5.29 17.32
C ILE A 58 14.59 5.08 17.63
N THR A 59 14.28 4.85 18.89
CA THR A 59 12.88 4.79 19.36
C THR A 59 12.16 6.10 19.00
N PRO A 60 10.97 6.05 18.36
CA PRO A 60 10.24 7.25 18.00
C PRO A 60 10.01 8.19 19.19
N GLY A 61 10.25 9.48 18.97
CA GLY A 61 10.13 10.51 20.00
C GLY A 61 11.31 10.62 20.97
N THR A 62 12.42 9.91 20.73
CA THR A 62 13.63 9.98 21.59
C THR A 62 14.82 10.60 20.87
N SER A 63 15.87 10.94 21.60
CA SER A 63 17.11 11.50 21.05
C SER A 63 18.33 11.04 21.87
N PRO A 64 18.68 9.73 21.78
CA PRO A 64 19.72 9.15 22.64
C PRO A 64 21.14 9.56 22.24
N VAL A 65 21.35 10.00 21.00
CA VAL A 65 22.67 10.34 20.43
C VAL A 65 22.55 11.53 19.47
N LYS A 66 23.69 12.17 19.16
CA LYS A 66 23.76 13.24 18.15
C LYS A 66 24.68 12.86 16.99
N ALA A 67 24.21 13.08 15.76
CA ALA A 67 24.94 12.72 14.55
C ALA A 67 26.33 13.42 14.45
N SER A 68 26.45 14.69 14.91
CA SER A 68 27.71 15.40 14.92
C SER A 68 28.74 14.79 15.87
N GLU A 69 28.35 14.40 17.08
CA GLU A 69 29.24 13.76 18.06
C GLU A 69 29.74 12.41 17.54
N LEU A 70 28.85 11.65 16.86
CA LEU A 70 29.21 10.37 16.23
C LEU A 70 30.16 10.58 15.05
N HIS A 71 29.91 11.61 14.22
CA HIS A 71 30.80 11.96 13.12
C HIS A 71 32.24 12.28 13.61
N ASP A 72 32.35 13.13 14.62
CA ASP A 72 33.64 13.50 15.20
C ASP A 72 34.40 12.27 15.74
N LYS A 73 33.69 11.30 16.26
CA LYS A 73 34.28 10.08 16.85
C LYS A 73 34.69 9.04 15.82
N PHE A 74 33.85 8.77 14.81
CA PHE A 74 34.06 7.66 13.89
C PHE A 74 34.53 8.07 12.49
N GLY A 75 34.57 9.37 12.17
CA GLY A 75 35.09 9.91 10.91
C GLY A 75 34.25 9.61 9.67
N VAL A 76 32.98 9.20 9.85
CA VAL A 76 32.02 8.95 8.77
C VAL A 76 30.74 9.76 9.00
N ALA A 77 29.96 9.98 7.94
CA ALA A 77 28.67 10.66 8.09
C ALA A 77 27.65 9.79 8.85
N PHE A 78 26.78 10.43 9.61
CA PHE A 78 25.67 9.79 10.34
C PHE A 78 24.34 10.43 9.98
N ALA A 79 23.30 9.60 9.88
CA ALA A 79 21.91 10.01 9.82
C ALA A 79 21.12 9.38 10.96
N LEU A 80 20.31 10.18 11.65
CA LEU A 80 19.39 9.68 12.68
C LEU A 80 18.00 9.58 12.07
N THR A 81 17.34 8.45 12.26
CA THR A 81 15.96 8.21 11.82
C THR A 81 15.16 7.57 12.95
N GLU A 82 13.87 7.86 13.04
CA GLU A 82 13.00 7.07 13.91
C GLU A 82 12.82 5.67 13.31
N ALA A 83 12.90 4.64 14.16
CA ALA A 83 12.77 3.25 13.74
C ALA A 83 11.37 2.97 13.20
N THR A 84 11.29 2.21 12.11
CA THR A 84 10.02 1.68 11.61
C THR A 84 9.42 0.68 12.60
N VAL A 85 8.13 0.38 12.50
CA VAL A 85 7.48 -0.60 13.38
C VAL A 85 8.14 -1.96 13.27
N GLU A 86 8.56 -2.38 12.08
CA GLU A 86 9.26 -3.66 11.87
C GLU A 86 10.66 -3.66 12.52
N GLU A 87 11.42 -2.55 12.45
CA GLU A 87 12.69 -2.43 13.15
C GLU A 87 12.48 -2.52 14.67
N GLN A 88 11.42 -1.86 15.20
CA GLN A 88 11.06 -1.95 16.63
C GLN A 88 10.69 -3.38 17.05
N GLN A 89 9.93 -4.12 16.22
CA GLN A 89 9.59 -5.52 16.48
C GLN A 89 10.80 -6.44 16.45
N ALA A 90 11.64 -6.31 15.41
CA ALA A 90 12.86 -7.11 15.30
C ALA A 90 13.76 -6.95 16.53
N ALA A 91 13.85 -5.75 17.11
CA ALA A 91 14.60 -5.47 18.31
C ALA A 91 14.03 -6.14 19.57
N THR A 92 12.74 -6.40 19.62
CA THR A 92 12.09 -7.08 20.76
C THR A 92 12.08 -8.59 20.65
N GLY A 93 12.50 -9.16 19.51
CA GLY A 93 12.36 -10.59 19.21
C GLY A 93 10.92 -11.07 19.04
N ALA A 94 9.97 -10.13 18.94
CA ALA A 94 8.58 -10.44 18.67
C ALA A 94 8.37 -10.97 17.24
N LYS A 95 7.34 -11.81 17.06
CA LYS A 95 6.97 -12.25 15.70
C LYS A 95 6.62 -11.05 14.83
N PRO A 96 7.02 -11.05 13.54
CA PRO A 96 6.63 -10.00 12.62
C PRO A 96 5.10 -9.86 12.54
N LEU A 97 4.59 -8.65 12.56
CA LEU A 97 3.14 -8.34 12.44
C LEU A 97 2.66 -8.33 11.00
N SER A 98 3.56 -8.14 10.03
CA SER A 98 3.23 -8.28 8.62
C SER A 98 3.66 -9.65 8.11
N PHE A 99 2.80 -10.29 7.32
CA PHE A 99 3.09 -11.57 6.68
C PHE A 99 4.27 -11.51 5.69
N SER A 100 4.68 -10.31 5.31
CA SER A 100 5.80 -10.02 4.40
C SER A 100 7.13 -9.72 5.10
N ALA A 101 7.19 -9.69 6.44
CA ALA A 101 8.44 -9.45 7.15
C ALA A 101 9.25 -10.74 7.33
N PRO A 102 10.52 -10.80 6.92
CA PRO A 102 11.35 -11.98 7.10
C PRO A 102 11.67 -12.23 8.57
N GLU A 103 11.55 -13.47 9.02
CA GLU A 103 12.15 -13.94 10.27
C GLU A 103 13.68 -13.97 10.07
N GLY A 104 14.43 -13.06 10.65
CA GLY A 104 15.89 -13.13 10.55
C GLY A 104 16.63 -11.90 11.07
N PRO A 105 17.94 -12.07 11.29
CA PRO A 105 18.71 -11.16 12.11
C PRO A 105 19.05 -9.86 11.40
N THR A 106 19.19 -8.89 12.17
CA THR A 106 19.94 -7.62 12.28
C THR A 106 20.81 -7.09 11.11
N VAL A 107 21.07 -7.81 10.02
CA VAL A 107 21.77 -7.29 8.84
C VAL A 107 20.76 -6.77 7.84
N SER A 108 20.81 -5.49 7.52
CA SER A 108 19.85 -4.84 6.65
C SER A 108 19.94 -5.31 5.19
N ALA A 109 18.85 -5.19 4.43
CA ALA A 109 18.84 -5.56 3.01
C ALA A 109 19.87 -4.74 2.21
N PHE A 110 20.01 -3.46 2.53
CA PHE A 110 20.98 -2.58 1.87
C PHE A 110 22.44 -2.98 2.17
N GLU A 111 22.74 -3.33 3.42
CA GLU A 111 24.09 -3.80 3.81
C GLU A 111 24.49 -5.03 3.01
N LYS A 112 23.58 -5.95 2.90
CA LYS A 112 23.76 -7.15 2.13
C LYS A 112 24.04 -6.86 0.65
N LEU A 113 23.25 -6.00 0.03
CA LEU A 113 23.45 -5.58 -1.36
C LEU A 113 24.79 -4.87 -1.57
N LEU A 114 25.28 -4.12 -0.59
CA LEU A 114 26.59 -3.47 -0.63
C LEU A 114 27.74 -4.49 -0.51
N GLY A 115 27.58 -5.55 0.28
CA GLY A 115 28.60 -6.61 0.45
C GLY A 115 28.84 -7.45 -0.81
N GLY A 116 28.02 -7.31 -1.84
CA GLY A 116 28.16 -8.07 -3.09
C GLY A 116 27.71 -9.53 -2.99
N GLU A 117 27.17 -9.93 -1.85
CA GLU A 117 26.57 -11.25 -1.69
C GLU A 117 25.25 -11.30 -2.47
N GLU A 118 25.31 -11.84 -3.69
CA GLU A 118 24.13 -12.04 -4.56
C GLU A 118 23.15 -13.07 -3.98
N ALA A 119 23.64 -13.92 -3.11
CA ALA A 119 22.89 -14.97 -2.45
C ALA A 119 22.57 -14.59 -1.01
N LEU A 120 21.63 -13.65 -0.85
CA LEU A 120 21.03 -13.48 0.45
C LEU A 120 19.78 -14.32 0.47
N GLU A 121 19.85 -15.33 1.27
CA GLU A 121 18.70 -16.06 1.76
C GLU A 121 17.80 -15.12 2.58
N PHE A 122 17.04 -14.29 1.88
CA PHE A 122 15.68 -14.11 2.31
C PHE A 122 15.10 -15.51 2.22
N GLY A 123 14.44 -15.99 3.27
CA GLY A 123 13.82 -17.31 3.20
C GLY A 123 13.06 -17.49 1.86
N PRO A 124 12.86 -18.70 1.37
CA PRO A 124 12.21 -18.93 0.10
C PRO A 124 10.93 -18.09 0.05
N PRO A 125 10.60 -17.45 -1.09
CA PRO A 125 9.38 -16.67 -1.19
C PRO A 125 8.22 -17.56 -0.79
N LYS A 126 7.32 -17.05 0.01
CA LYS A 126 6.07 -17.74 0.30
C LYS A 126 5.34 -17.88 -1.03
N THR A 127 5.10 -19.10 -1.45
CA THR A 127 4.29 -19.41 -2.63
C THR A 127 2.96 -20.00 -2.15
N GLY A 128 1.85 -19.36 -2.54
CA GLY A 128 0.53 -19.91 -2.27
C GLY A 128 0.25 -21.14 -3.15
N SER A 129 -0.75 -21.92 -2.76
CA SER A 129 -1.23 -23.08 -3.52
C SER A 129 -2.26 -22.71 -4.62
N TYR A 130 -2.57 -21.42 -4.78
CA TYR A 130 -3.47 -20.96 -5.84
C TYR A 130 -2.85 -21.29 -7.21
N GLU A 131 -3.58 -22.03 -8.02
CA GLU A 131 -3.22 -22.34 -9.40
C GLU A 131 -3.86 -21.33 -10.35
N GLU A 132 -3.05 -20.64 -11.12
CA GLU A 132 -3.50 -19.71 -12.16
C GLU A 132 -4.35 -20.46 -13.23
N LEU A 133 -5.33 -19.77 -13.80
CA LEU A 133 -6.00 -20.28 -14.99
C LEU A 133 -5.03 -20.20 -16.18
N ASN A 134 -4.81 -21.29 -16.88
CA ASN A 134 -3.94 -21.32 -18.05
C ASN A 134 -4.69 -21.71 -19.33
N PRO A 135 -4.92 -20.79 -20.29
CA PRO A 135 -4.58 -19.36 -20.22
C PRO A 135 -5.47 -18.58 -19.26
N PRO A 136 -4.99 -17.43 -18.69
CA PRO A 136 -5.82 -16.58 -17.85
C PRO A 136 -7.04 -16.06 -18.61
N ASN A 137 -8.22 -16.12 -18.00
CA ASN A 137 -9.45 -15.58 -18.61
C ASN A 137 -9.61 -14.08 -18.31
N LEU A 138 -8.60 -13.29 -18.66
CA LEU A 138 -8.53 -11.85 -18.44
C LEU A 138 -8.31 -11.09 -19.77
N PRO A 139 -9.21 -11.24 -20.75
CA PRO A 139 -9.03 -10.61 -22.05
C PRO A 139 -9.21 -9.10 -21.97
N LEU A 140 -8.57 -8.38 -22.91
CA LEU A 140 -8.87 -6.97 -23.15
C LEU A 140 -10.36 -6.80 -23.48
N VAL A 141 -11.03 -5.91 -22.76
CA VAL A 141 -12.43 -5.54 -23.02
C VAL A 141 -12.44 -4.18 -23.73
N LYS A 142 -12.95 -4.15 -24.97
CA LYS A 142 -13.10 -2.94 -25.76
C LYS A 142 -14.55 -2.84 -26.23
N GLU A 143 -15.37 -2.18 -25.45
CA GLU A 143 -16.82 -2.12 -25.61
C GLU A 143 -17.36 -0.76 -25.21
N ALA A 144 -18.60 -0.46 -25.59
CA ALA A 144 -19.33 0.68 -25.04
C ALA A 144 -19.66 0.39 -23.57
N MET A 145 -19.32 1.30 -22.68
CA MET A 145 -19.56 1.17 -21.25
C MET A 145 -19.77 2.51 -20.57
N ASP A 146 -20.50 2.50 -19.47
CA ASP A 146 -20.56 3.64 -18.55
C ASP A 146 -19.43 3.49 -17.53
N VAL A 147 -18.54 4.47 -17.49
CA VAL A 147 -17.40 4.48 -16.57
C VAL A 147 -17.48 5.72 -15.69
N THR A 148 -17.45 5.52 -14.39
CA THR A 148 -17.23 6.59 -13.42
C THR A 148 -15.88 6.38 -12.76
N ILE A 149 -14.99 7.37 -12.88
CA ILE A 149 -13.72 7.42 -12.16
C ILE A 149 -13.85 8.47 -11.08
N CYS A 150 -13.50 8.12 -9.85
CA CYS A 150 -13.49 9.05 -8.73
C CYS A 150 -12.32 8.79 -7.80
N VAL A 151 -12.09 9.72 -6.88
CA VAL A 151 -10.97 9.65 -5.95
C VAL A 151 -11.43 9.90 -4.51
N SER A 152 -10.83 9.21 -3.56
CA SER A 152 -10.93 9.52 -2.14
C SER A 152 -9.85 10.55 -1.75
N PRO A 153 -10.14 11.38 -0.72
CA PRO A 153 -11.33 11.36 0.12
C PRO A 153 -12.53 12.14 -0.45
N GLU A 154 -12.44 12.70 -1.67
CA GLU A 154 -13.41 13.64 -2.19
C GLU A 154 -14.75 13.01 -2.58
N ALA A 155 -14.72 11.87 -3.29
CA ALA A 155 -15.92 11.29 -3.90
C ALA A 155 -16.03 9.76 -3.73
N GLY A 156 -15.03 9.11 -3.14
CA GLY A 156 -15.02 7.65 -3.03
C GLY A 156 -16.27 7.12 -2.36
N TRP A 157 -16.62 7.62 -1.18
CA TRP A 157 -17.79 7.18 -0.44
C TRP A 157 -19.09 7.46 -1.17
N SER A 158 -19.33 8.68 -1.63
CA SER A 158 -20.61 9.05 -2.27
C SER A 158 -20.90 8.21 -3.53
N GLU A 159 -19.86 7.84 -4.28
CA GLU A 159 -20.01 6.98 -5.46
C GLU A 159 -20.19 5.51 -5.06
N LEU A 160 -19.51 5.04 -4.01
CA LEU A 160 -19.71 3.70 -3.46
C LEU A 160 -21.12 3.55 -2.87
N GLU A 161 -21.62 4.52 -2.11
CA GLU A 161 -22.99 4.54 -1.59
C GLU A 161 -24.01 4.41 -2.73
N THR A 162 -23.82 5.19 -3.80
CA THR A 162 -24.68 5.13 -5.00
C THR A 162 -24.60 3.76 -5.68
N PHE A 163 -23.40 3.18 -5.77
CA PHE A 163 -23.20 1.84 -6.30
C PHE A 163 -23.96 0.81 -5.46
N LEU A 164 -23.82 0.81 -4.14
CA LEU A 164 -24.49 -0.12 -3.23
C LEU A 164 -26.01 0.04 -3.28
N ALA A 165 -26.53 1.27 -3.24
CA ALA A 165 -27.97 1.55 -3.29
C ALA A 165 -28.63 1.04 -4.57
N GLY A 166 -27.90 0.94 -5.68
CA GLY A 166 -28.38 0.41 -6.95
C GLY A 166 -28.61 -1.09 -7.01
N THR A 167 -28.28 -1.86 -5.95
CA THR A 167 -28.37 -3.33 -5.93
C THR A 167 -29.81 -3.82 -6.10
N GLN A 168 -30.03 -4.74 -7.03
CA GLN A 168 -31.33 -5.36 -7.32
C GLN A 168 -31.35 -6.88 -7.07
N LYS A 169 -30.27 -7.59 -7.41
CA LYS A 169 -30.16 -9.05 -7.29
C LYS A 169 -29.18 -9.46 -6.21
N GLY A 170 -28.04 -8.79 -6.12
CA GLY A 170 -27.01 -9.11 -5.12
C GLY A 170 -25.66 -8.50 -5.39
N LEU A 171 -24.75 -8.86 -4.52
CA LEU A 171 -23.34 -8.44 -4.53
C LEU A 171 -22.44 -9.67 -4.45
N THR A 172 -21.39 -9.70 -5.28
CA THR A 172 -20.27 -10.65 -5.19
C THR A 172 -19.01 -9.82 -4.93
N VAL A 173 -18.39 -9.99 -3.77
CA VAL A 173 -17.37 -9.09 -3.25
C VAL A 173 -16.11 -9.84 -2.86
N ALA A 174 -14.96 -9.32 -3.27
CA ALA A 174 -13.65 -9.68 -2.78
C ALA A 174 -13.04 -8.44 -2.10
N MET A 175 -12.72 -8.54 -0.82
CA MET A 175 -12.30 -7.40 0.00
C MET A 175 -11.19 -7.76 0.96
N TYR A 176 -10.26 -6.80 1.13
CA TYR A 176 -9.21 -6.94 2.13
C TYR A 176 -9.73 -6.60 3.53
N GLN A 177 -10.40 -5.45 3.70
CA GLN A 177 -10.99 -5.04 4.98
C GLN A 177 -12.37 -4.44 4.80
N PHE A 178 -13.31 -4.82 5.70
CA PHE A 178 -14.67 -4.30 5.75
C PHE A 178 -15.05 -3.94 7.19
N THR A 179 -14.68 -2.73 7.63
CA THR A 179 -14.83 -2.28 9.02
C THR A 179 -15.59 -0.95 9.17
N ALA A 180 -15.89 -0.23 8.06
CA ALA A 180 -16.56 1.05 8.13
C ALA A 180 -18.06 0.93 8.47
N PRO A 181 -18.56 1.51 9.57
CA PRO A 181 -19.98 1.41 9.97
C PRO A 181 -20.95 1.94 8.91
N HIS A 182 -20.65 3.07 8.28
CA HIS A 182 -21.52 3.66 7.26
C HIS A 182 -21.59 2.81 5.98
N ILE A 183 -20.52 2.11 5.61
CA ILE A 183 -20.53 1.16 4.49
C ILE A 183 -21.34 -0.08 4.87
N PHE A 184 -21.18 -0.58 6.10
CA PHE A 184 -22.03 -1.66 6.61
C PHE A 184 -23.50 -1.31 6.52
N GLU A 185 -23.92 -0.12 6.97
CA GLU A 185 -25.30 0.33 6.90
C GLU A 185 -25.81 0.39 5.46
N ALA A 186 -24.99 0.85 4.51
CA ALA A 186 -25.36 0.88 3.09
C ALA A 186 -25.50 -0.53 2.49
N VAL A 187 -24.57 -1.44 2.78
CA VAL A 187 -24.66 -2.86 2.37
C VAL A 187 -25.89 -3.52 2.98
N ASN A 188 -26.12 -3.31 4.27
CA ASN A 188 -27.27 -3.82 4.99
C ASN A 188 -28.60 -3.31 4.41
N ALA A 189 -28.68 -2.03 4.07
CA ALA A 189 -29.84 -1.43 3.40
C ALA A 189 -30.04 -2.03 1.99
N ALA A 190 -28.97 -2.11 1.22
CA ALA A 190 -28.98 -2.66 -0.14
C ALA A 190 -29.48 -4.12 -0.20
N LEU A 191 -29.18 -4.92 0.82
CA LEU A 191 -29.51 -6.37 0.87
C LEU A 191 -30.78 -6.67 1.69
N THR A 192 -31.42 -5.68 2.30
CA THR A 192 -32.67 -5.82 3.05
C THR A 192 -33.81 -6.41 2.21
N PRO A 193 -34.05 -5.99 0.95
CA PRO A 193 -35.11 -6.57 0.15
C PRO A 193 -34.95 -8.08 -0.02
N PRO A 194 -36.07 -8.86 -0.01
CA PRO A 194 -35.99 -10.31 -0.12
C PRO A 194 -35.43 -10.74 -1.48
N GLY A 195 -34.75 -11.90 -1.48
CA GLY A 195 -34.22 -12.52 -2.70
C GLY A 195 -32.82 -12.00 -3.13
N ARG A 196 -32.33 -10.92 -2.55
CA ARG A 196 -30.98 -10.44 -2.84
C ARG A 196 -29.93 -11.30 -2.14
N GLN A 197 -28.87 -11.64 -2.87
CA GLN A 197 -27.78 -12.50 -2.41
C GLN A 197 -26.54 -11.68 -2.08
N PHE A 198 -25.70 -12.18 -1.18
CA PHE A 198 -24.40 -11.60 -0.87
C PHE A 198 -23.35 -12.71 -0.76
N GLU A 199 -22.35 -12.67 -1.62
CA GLU A 199 -21.18 -13.54 -1.55
C GLU A 199 -19.96 -12.66 -1.25
N LEU A 200 -19.21 -13.00 -0.21
CA LEU A 200 -18.05 -12.23 0.27
C LEU A 200 -16.86 -13.15 0.48
N VAL A 201 -15.74 -12.83 -0.16
CA VAL A 201 -14.41 -13.36 0.20
C VAL A 201 -13.68 -12.26 0.92
N LEU A 202 -13.23 -12.54 2.14
CA LEU A 202 -12.59 -11.57 3.02
C LEU A 202 -11.20 -12.04 3.42
N HIS A 203 -10.25 -11.09 3.48
CA HIS A 203 -8.94 -11.36 4.05
C HIS A 203 -9.06 -11.68 5.54
N PRO A 204 -8.43 -12.74 6.06
CA PRO A 204 -8.47 -13.04 7.48
C PRO A 204 -7.59 -12.05 8.25
N ILE A 205 -8.16 -10.95 8.72
CA ILE A 205 -7.43 -10.01 9.57
C ILE A 205 -7.56 -10.46 11.01
N PRO A 206 -6.46 -10.82 11.63
CA PRO A 206 -6.42 -11.17 13.02
C PRO A 206 -6.23 -9.91 13.85
N GLU A 207 -7.30 -9.26 14.28
CA GLU A 207 -7.21 -8.21 15.29
C GLU A 207 -7.95 -8.59 16.57
N PRO A 208 -7.26 -8.65 17.71
CA PRO A 208 -7.94 -8.65 18.98
C PRO A 208 -8.57 -7.28 19.25
N PRO A 209 -9.73 -7.23 19.93
CA PRO A 209 -10.34 -5.99 20.33
C PRO A 209 -9.37 -5.12 21.13
N PRO A 210 -9.41 -3.79 21.00
CA PRO A 210 -8.58 -2.90 21.79
C PRO A 210 -8.85 -3.11 23.28
N LYS A 211 -7.89 -3.65 24.00
CA LYS A 211 -7.98 -3.93 25.46
C LYS A 211 -8.07 -2.67 26.33
N SER A 212 -8.10 -1.49 25.75
CA SER A 212 -8.22 -0.23 26.46
C SER A 212 -9.44 0.52 25.94
N GLY A 213 -10.35 0.89 26.82
CA GLY A 213 -11.62 1.59 26.56
C GLY A 213 -11.57 2.92 25.79
N VAL A 214 -10.70 3.03 24.81
CA VAL A 214 -10.72 4.06 23.78
C VAL A 214 -11.59 3.50 22.67
N LYS A 215 -12.85 3.94 22.63
CA LYS A 215 -13.64 3.87 21.42
C LYS A 215 -12.89 4.72 20.39
N ALA A 216 -12.16 4.08 19.51
CA ALA A 216 -11.89 4.68 18.20
C ALA A 216 -13.26 4.79 17.54
N ASP A 217 -13.78 6.01 17.37
CA ASP A 217 -15.13 6.25 16.85
C ASP A 217 -15.35 5.73 15.42
N ASP A 218 -14.36 5.08 14.80
CA ASP A 218 -14.32 4.73 13.38
C ASP A 218 -13.97 3.26 13.05
N LEU A 219 -13.77 2.39 14.04
CA LEU A 219 -13.41 1.00 13.78
C LEU A 219 -14.40 0.06 14.47
N ALA A 220 -15.40 -0.38 13.72
CA ALA A 220 -16.07 -1.62 14.03
C ALA A 220 -15.09 -2.78 13.75
N GLU A 221 -15.01 -3.76 14.64
CA GLU A 221 -14.33 -5.02 14.32
C GLU A 221 -15.04 -5.68 13.14
N GLU A 222 -14.32 -6.41 12.28
CA GLU A 222 -14.97 -7.10 11.16
C GLU A 222 -16.10 -8.02 11.64
N GLU A 223 -15.95 -8.65 12.79
CA GLU A 223 -17.00 -9.44 13.43
C GLU A 223 -18.26 -8.62 13.73
N GLU A 224 -18.13 -7.36 14.15
CA GLU A 224 -19.27 -6.45 14.39
C GLU A 224 -20.04 -6.12 13.10
N VAL A 225 -19.39 -6.24 11.93
CA VAL A 225 -20.00 -6.08 10.61
C VAL A 225 -20.59 -7.40 10.11
N ILE A 226 -19.83 -8.49 10.23
CA ILE A 226 -20.19 -9.80 9.63
C ILE A 226 -21.33 -10.48 10.37
N GLU A 227 -21.26 -10.58 11.71
CA GLU A 227 -22.32 -11.27 12.48
C GLU A 227 -23.74 -10.73 12.27
N PRO A 228 -24.01 -9.40 12.22
CA PRO A 228 -25.34 -8.89 11.91
C PRO A 228 -25.81 -9.25 10.49
N LEU A 229 -24.89 -9.29 9.50
CA LEU A 229 -25.21 -9.71 8.13
C LEU A 229 -25.61 -11.18 8.08
N GLU A 230 -24.86 -12.05 8.74
CA GLU A 230 -25.16 -13.48 8.84
C GLU A 230 -26.53 -13.72 9.48
N LYS A 231 -26.79 -13.11 10.63
CA LYS A 231 -28.07 -13.22 11.35
C LYS A 231 -29.26 -12.75 10.52
N LYS A 232 -29.07 -11.69 9.71
CA LYS A 232 -30.13 -11.09 8.91
C LYS A 232 -30.37 -11.80 7.59
N LEU A 233 -29.30 -12.09 6.85
CA LEU A 233 -29.38 -12.63 5.49
C LEU A 233 -29.52 -14.16 5.47
N LYS A 234 -28.99 -14.86 6.47
CA LYS A 234 -29.03 -16.32 6.61
C LYS A 234 -28.47 -17.00 5.36
N ASN A 235 -29.28 -17.89 4.73
CA ASN A 235 -28.91 -18.61 3.51
C ASN A 235 -28.73 -17.74 2.26
N ARG A 236 -28.90 -16.42 2.37
CA ARG A 236 -28.64 -15.45 1.30
C ARG A 236 -27.24 -14.83 1.42
N PHE A 237 -26.50 -15.17 2.46
CA PHE A 237 -25.13 -14.71 2.69
C PHE A 237 -24.17 -15.90 2.64
N GLY A 238 -23.18 -15.81 1.78
CA GLY A 238 -22.02 -16.68 1.73
C GLY A 238 -20.79 -15.91 2.13
N LEU A 239 -20.03 -16.42 3.10
CA LEU A 239 -18.74 -15.87 3.53
C LEU A 239 -17.67 -16.95 3.35
N ALA A 240 -16.53 -16.56 2.80
CA ALA A 240 -15.31 -17.35 2.79
C ALA A 240 -14.13 -16.50 3.27
N TRP A 241 -13.36 -17.02 4.20
CA TRP A 241 -12.11 -16.41 4.62
C TRP A 241 -10.99 -16.87 3.69
N ALA A 242 -10.26 -15.93 3.11
CA ALA A 242 -9.10 -16.25 2.29
C ALA A 242 -8.03 -16.97 3.13
N THR A 243 -7.37 -17.97 2.55
CA THR A 243 -6.35 -18.73 3.26
C THR A 243 -4.94 -18.27 2.84
N LEU A 244 -4.14 -17.93 3.83
CA LEU A 244 -2.78 -17.44 3.62
C LEU A 244 -1.75 -18.48 4.04
N VAL A 245 -0.59 -18.47 3.36
CA VAL A 245 0.51 -19.34 3.74
C VAL A 245 1.03 -18.98 5.13
N SER A 246 0.85 -19.87 6.08
CA SER A 246 1.30 -19.74 7.46
C SER A 246 1.87 -21.06 7.97
N LYS A 247 2.34 -21.09 9.23
CA LYS A 247 2.74 -22.35 9.87
C LYS A 247 1.53 -23.29 10.08
N ALA A 248 0.35 -22.73 10.31
CA ALA A 248 -0.89 -23.49 10.46
C ALA A 248 -1.45 -23.93 9.10
N HIS A 249 -1.26 -23.12 8.08
CA HIS A 249 -1.73 -23.35 6.71
C HIS A 249 -0.57 -23.29 5.71
N PRO A 250 0.32 -24.30 5.67
CA PRO A 250 1.46 -24.30 4.73
C PRO A 250 1.01 -24.41 3.27
N ASP A 251 -0.22 -24.85 3.02
CA ASP A 251 -0.91 -24.98 1.74
C ASP A 251 -1.90 -23.83 1.48
N GLY A 252 -1.80 -22.71 2.20
CA GLY A 252 -2.64 -21.54 1.98
C GLY A 252 -2.65 -21.09 0.52
N LEU A 253 -3.76 -20.54 0.05
CA LEU A 253 -3.96 -20.18 -1.35
C LEU A 253 -3.05 -19.03 -1.79
N TRP A 254 -2.93 -17.99 -0.97
CA TRP A 254 -2.12 -16.81 -1.28
C TRP A 254 -0.96 -16.66 -0.31
N ALA A 255 0.13 -16.06 -0.79
CA ALA A 255 1.37 -16.01 -0.03
C ALA A 255 1.28 -15.18 1.25
N SER A 256 0.74 -13.96 1.17
CA SER A 256 0.77 -12.99 2.28
C SER A 256 -0.52 -12.23 2.46
N ALA A 257 -1.27 -11.95 1.39
CA ALA A 257 -2.50 -11.16 1.49
C ALA A 257 -3.52 -11.49 0.39
N TYR A 258 -4.79 -11.45 0.77
CA TYR A 258 -5.93 -11.35 -0.14
C TYR A 258 -6.31 -9.88 -0.24
N HIS A 259 -5.50 -9.11 -1.00
CA HIS A 259 -5.48 -7.65 -0.95
C HIS A 259 -6.34 -6.98 -2.04
N ILE A 260 -7.20 -7.73 -2.67
CA ILE A 260 -8.16 -7.29 -3.69
C ILE A 260 -9.29 -6.44 -3.11
N LYS A 261 -9.77 -5.45 -3.85
CA LYS A 261 -10.92 -4.60 -3.51
C LYS A 261 -11.81 -4.47 -4.74
N VAL A 262 -12.67 -5.46 -4.92
CA VAL A 262 -13.59 -5.54 -6.06
C VAL A 262 -14.98 -5.97 -5.58
N ALA A 263 -16.00 -5.29 -6.07
CA ALA A 263 -17.39 -5.68 -5.89
C ALA A 263 -18.09 -5.73 -7.25
N VAL A 264 -18.83 -6.80 -7.49
CA VAL A 264 -19.71 -6.97 -8.66
C VAL A 264 -21.15 -6.89 -8.20
N ARG A 265 -21.88 -5.92 -8.73
CA ARG A 265 -23.30 -5.73 -8.47
C ARG A 265 -24.14 -6.30 -9.60
N ASP A 266 -25.07 -7.19 -9.25
CA ASP A 266 -26.10 -7.75 -10.14
C ASP A 266 -25.53 -8.50 -11.37
N GLY A 267 -24.23 -8.86 -11.39
CA GLY A 267 -23.54 -9.43 -12.54
C GLY A 267 -23.34 -8.42 -13.69
N LYS A 268 -23.42 -7.11 -13.44
CA LYS A 268 -23.42 -6.07 -14.48
C LYS A 268 -22.49 -4.90 -14.22
N THR A 269 -22.29 -4.54 -12.97
CA THR A 269 -21.53 -3.36 -12.60
C THR A 269 -20.38 -3.75 -11.70
N VAL A 270 -19.17 -3.36 -12.09
CA VAL A 270 -17.95 -3.55 -11.30
C VAL A 270 -17.63 -2.27 -10.55
N TRP A 271 -17.38 -2.35 -9.26
CA TRP A 271 -16.63 -1.39 -8.47
C TRP A 271 -15.25 -1.98 -8.20
N LEU A 272 -14.19 -1.26 -8.56
CA LEU A 272 -12.81 -1.62 -8.26
C LEU A 272 -12.11 -0.42 -7.64
N SER A 273 -11.32 -0.67 -6.60
CA SER A 273 -10.68 0.39 -5.82
C SER A 273 -9.26 0.02 -5.39
N SER A 274 -8.47 1.05 -5.12
CA SER A 274 -7.24 0.90 -4.35
C SER A 274 -7.49 0.86 -2.84
N GLY A 275 -8.64 1.37 -2.38
CA GLY A 275 -9.02 1.50 -0.97
C GLY A 275 -10.02 0.46 -0.50
N ASN A 276 -9.92 0.09 0.77
CA ASN A 276 -10.79 -0.85 1.47
C ASN A 276 -12.18 -0.26 1.76
N TRP A 277 -13.06 -1.08 2.31
CA TRP A 277 -14.31 -0.63 2.92
C TRP A 277 -14.08 -0.22 4.39
N GLN A 278 -13.19 0.78 4.55
CA GLN A 278 -12.79 1.39 5.82
C GLN A 278 -13.04 2.90 5.80
N SER A 279 -13.22 3.49 6.98
CA SER A 279 -13.44 4.94 7.11
C SER A 279 -12.22 5.78 6.71
N SER A 280 -11.02 5.24 6.79
CA SER A 280 -9.79 5.90 6.32
C SER A 280 -9.73 6.02 4.79
N ASN A 281 -10.26 5.02 4.06
CA ASN A 281 -10.26 4.96 2.60
C ASN A 281 -11.51 5.58 1.98
N GLN A 282 -12.66 5.41 2.65
CA GLN A 282 -13.97 5.84 2.22
C GLN A 282 -14.62 6.70 3.32
N PRO A 283 -14.04 7.87 3.67
CA PRO A 283 -14.57 8.69 4.74
C PRO A 283 -15.98 9.21 4.40
N ASP A 284 -16.86 9.23 5.41
CA ASP A 284 -18.19 9.82 5.28
C ASP A 284 -18.10 11.35 5.24
N VAL A 285 -17.61 11.86 4.11
CA VAL A 285 -17.47 13.28 3.81
C VAL A 285 -18.07 13.59 2.43
N HIS A 286 -18.74 14.72 2.31
CA HIS A 286 -19.44 15.12 1.08
C HIS A 286 -19.01 16.53 0.64
N PRO A 287 -17.77 16.71 0.14
CA PRO A 287 -17.21 18.03 -0.13
C PRO A 287 -17.96 18.80 -1.23
N PHE A 288 -18.68 18.10 -2.10
CA PHE A 288 -19.47 18.73 -3.18
C PHE A 288 -20.88 19.14 -2.76
N VAL A 289 -21.36 18.63 -1.61
CA VAL A 289 -22.70 18.92 -1.08
C VAL A 289 -22.61 19.77 0.19
N ALA A 290 -21.62 19.50 1.04
CA ALA A 290 -21.43 20.23 2.28
C ALA A 290 -20.88 21.64 2.01
N ASN A 291 -21.25 22.60 2.90
CA ASN A 291 -20.58 23.90 2.92
C ASN A 291 -19.05 23.66 3.13
N PRO A 292 -18.18 24.13 2.23
CA PRO A 292 -16.74 23.92 2.33
C PRO A 292 -16.13 24.32 3.69
N GLY A 293 -16.73 25.28 4.40
CA GLY A 293 -16.32 25.67 5.74
C GLY A 293 -16.61 24.65 6.85
N LYS A 294 -17.35 23.57 6.56
CA LYS A 294 -17.61 22.47 7.50
C LYS A 294 -16.69 21.25 7.30
N LEU A 295 -15.87 21.25 6.25
CA LEU A 295 -14.89 20.18 6.05
C LEU A 295 -13.77 20.31 7.08
N PRO A 296 -13.28 19.18 7.63
CA PRO A 296 -12.10 19.20 8.48
C PRO A 296 -10.94 19.88 7.77
N ALA A 297 -10.23 20.78 8.44
CA ALA A 297 -9.03 21.39 7.87
C ALA A 297 -8.03 20.28 7.49
N GLY A 298 -7.44 20.39 6.29
CA GLY A 298 -6.46 19.41 5.83
C GLY A 298 -7.01 18.01 5.54
N PHE A 299 -8.34 17.82 5.35
CA PHE A 299 -8.95 16.51 5.21
C PHE A 299 -8.31 15.64 4.11
N GLN A 300 -7.76 16.22 3.04
CA GLN A 300 -7.02 15.51 1.99
C GLN A 300 -5.68 14.92 2.46
N ARG A 301 -5.17 15.34 3.62
CA ARG A 301 -3.98 14.78 4.26
C ARG A 301 -4.34 13.83 5.41
N LYS A 302 -5.59 13.87 5.87
CA LYS A 302 -6.09 13.10 7.00
C LYS A 302 -6.61 11.72 6.59
N TYR A 303 -7.16 11.61 5.37
CA TYR A 303 -7.73 10.39 4.83
C TYR A 303 -6.92 9.88 3.64
N ASN A 304 -7.02 8.60 3.38
CA ASN A 304 -6.28 7.95 2.31
C ASN A 304 -6.66 8.52 0.94
N ARG A 305 -5.64 8.76 0.12
CA ARG A 305 -5.80 9.03 -1.30
C ARG A 305 -6.00 7.71 -2.01
N ASP A 306 -7.22 7.44 -2.48
CA ASP A 306 -7.56 6.24 -3.23
C ASP A 306 -8.20 6.58 -4.57
N TYR A 307 -8.11 5.66 -5.53
CA TYR A 307 -8.73 5.77 -6.84
C TYR A 307 -9.74 4.65 -7.04
N HIS A 308 -10.87 4.98 -7.65
CA HIS A 308 -12.00 4.09 -7.81
C HIS A 308 -12.52 4.13 -9.25
N ALA A 309 -12.91 2.96 -9.77
CA ALA A 309 -13.67 2.83 -10.99
C ALA A 309 -15.00 2.14 -10.73
N ILE A 310 -16.09 2.69 -11.23
CA ILE A 310 -17.39 2.02 -11.32
C ILE A 310 -17.71 1.87 -12.81
N ILE A 311 -17.85 0.63 -13.27
CA ILE A 311 -17.98 0.33 -14.70
C ILE A 311 -19.22 -0.53 -14.92
N VAL A 312 -20.14 -0.03 -15.72
CA VAL A 312 -21.31 -0.80 -16.18
C VAL A 312 -20.93 -1.50 -17.47
N ASN A 313 -20.61 -2.77 -17.38
CA ASN A 313 -20.28 -3.63 -18.52
C ASN A 313 -20.41 -5.10 -18.11
N ASP A 314 -21.29 -5.84 -18.76
CA ASP A 314 -21.62 -7.23 -18.43
C ASP A 314 -20.42 -8.17 -18.59
N ARG A 315 -19.56 -7.94 -19.58
CA ARG A 315 -18.39 -8.78 -19.83
C ARG A 315 -17.33 -8.61 -18.75
N LEU A 316 -17.03 -7.37 -18.40
CA LEU A 316 -16.07 -7.08 -17.32
C LEU A 316 -16.59 -7.59 -15.97
N ALA A 317 -17.88 -7.41 -15.70
CA ALA A 317 -18.54 -7.92 -14.50
C ALA A 317 -18.45 -9.46 -14.43
N SER A 318 -18.75 -10.16 -15.54
CA SER A 318 -18.64 -11.62 -15.61
C SER A 318 -17.20 -12.12 -15.37
N ILE A 319 -16.19 -11.41 -15.86
CA ILE A 319 -14.77 -11.75 -15.62
C ILE A 319 -14.49 -11.72 -14.11
N TYR A 320 -14.71 -10.59 -13.44
CA TYR A 320 -14.43 -10.47 -12.01
C TYR A 320 -15.30 -11.40 -11.15
N GLU A 321 -16.59 -11.52 -11.48
CA GLU A 321 -17.47 -12.42 -10.76
C GLU A 321 -16.99 -13.88 -10.84
N THR A 322 -16.51 -14.33 -12.00
CA THR A 322 -15.96 -15.67 -12.18
C THR A 322 -14.76 -15.92 -11.28
N TYR A 323 -13.82 -14.96 -11.22
CA TYR A 323 -12.63 -15.08 -10.37
C TYR A 323 -12.98 -15.02 -8.88
N ILE A 324 -13.88 -14.13 -8.47
CA ILE A 324 -14.29 -14.01 -7.07
C ILE A 324 -15.02 -15.28 -6.61
N LYS A 325 -15.90 -15.84 -7.43
CA LYS A 325 -16.60 -17.10 -7.13
C LYS A 325 -15.62 -18.28 -7.04
N ARG A 326 -14.62 -18.33 -7.93
CA ARG A 326 -13.57 -19.33 -7.82
C ARG A 326 -12.77 -19.18 -6.53
N ASP A 327 -12.38 -17.96 -6.18
CA ASP A 327 -11.70 -17.69 -4.92
C ASP A 327 -12.55 -18.12 -3.72
N PHE A 328 -13.87 -17.86 -3.77
CA PHE A 328 -14.83 -18.27 -2.76
C PHE A 328 -14.90 -19.81 -2.62
N GLU A 329 -14.99 -20.53 -3.72
CA GLU A 329 -15.04 -22.00 -3.73
C GLU A 329 -13.75 -22.61 -3.17
N LEU A 330 -12.59 -22.09 -3.60
CA LEU A 330 -11.28 -22.57 -3.14
C LEU A 330 -11.06 -22.29 -1.65
N ALA A 331 -11.37 -21.07 -1.18
CA ALA A 331 -11.23 -20.69 0.23
C ALA A 331 -12.21 -21.50 1.12
N SER A 332 -13.46 -21.66 0.67
CA SER A 332 -14.46 -22.49 1.39
C SER A 332 -14.05 -23.96 1.50
N ALA A 333 -13.36 -24.50 0.48
CA ALA A 333 -12.88 -25.88 0.51
C ALA A 333 -11.75 -26.11 1.53
N GLN A 334 -10.96 -25.09 1.83
CA GLN A 334 -9.92 -25.15 2.86
C GLN A 334 -10.50 -24.95 4.27
N ALA A 335 -11.71 -24.38 4.41
CA ALA A 335 -12.42 -24.16 5.66
C ALA A 335 -11.54 -23.60 6.81
N ALA A 336 -10.63 -22.70 6.47
CA ALA A 336 -9.74 -22.07 7.45
C ALA A 336 -10.52 -21.05 8.28
N GLU A 337 -10.35 -21.14 9.60
CA GLU A 337 -10.75 -20.04 10.48
C GLU A 337 -9.64 -18.98 10.53
N PRO A 338 -9.98 -17.69 10.71
CA PRO A 338 -8.98 -16.64 10.83
C PRO A 338 -8.05 -16.94 12.00
N GLU A 339 -6.75 -16.93 11.75
CA GLU A 339 -5.73 -17.08 12.78
C GLU A 339 -5.59 -15.73 13.50
N LEU A 340 -6.06 -15.63 14.75
CA LEU A 340 -5.97 -14.42 15.56
C LEU A 340 -4.49 -14.11 15.90
N LEU A 341 -3.89 -13.15 15.21
CA LEU A 341 -2.58 -12.59 15.57
C LEU A 341 -2.80 -11.42 16.53
N GLU A 342 -2.12 -11.41 17.67
CA GLU A 342 -2.13 -10.25 18.55
C GLU A 342 -1.26 -9.13 17.95
N ALA A 343 -1.88 -8.18 17.26
CA ALA A 343 -1.22 -6.95 16.85
C ALA A 343 -1.17 -5.96 18.04
N PRO A 344 -0.02 -5.32 18.34
CA PRO A 344 0.05 -4.31 19.38
C PRO A 344 -0.60 -3.01 18.91
N ASP A 345 -1.14 -2.24 19.86
CA ASP A 345 -1.48 -0.85 19.60
C ASP A 345 -0.24 -0.03 19.22
N LEU A 346 -0.46 1.05 18.52
CA LEU A 346 0.56 2.01 18.15
C LEU A 346 0.32 3.36 18.85
N PHE A 347 1.39 4.02 19.23
CA PHE A 347 1.38 5.44 19.53
C PHE A 347 1.73 6.20 18.23
N VAL A 348 0.77 6.90 17.68
CA VAL A 348 0.97 7.75 16.51
C VAL A 348 1.15 9.19 16.99
N PRO A 349 2.16 9.93 16.51
CA PRO A 349 2.31 11.33 16.84
C PRO A 349 1.02 12.10 16.55
N GLU A 350 0.53 12.89 17.53
CA GLU A 350 -0.53 13.85 17.25
C GLU A 350 0.00 14.84 16.21
N GLU A 351 -0.80 15.09 15.18
CA GLU A 351 -0.49 16.13 14.22
C GLU A 351 -0.48 17.46 14.98
N GLU A 352 0.70 18.08 15.10
CA GLU A 352 0.72 19.50 15.42
C GLU A 352 -0.07 20.20 14.30
N PRO A 353 -1.00 21.12 14.65
CA PRO A 353 -1.63 21.93 13.61
C PRO A 353 -0.47 22.57 12.85
N GLU A 354 -0.30 22.18 11.58
CA GLU A 354 0.72 22.80 10.74
C GLU A 354 0.55 24.31 10.91
N PRO A 355 1.62 25.07 11.21
CA PRO A 355 1.55 26.51 11.17
C PRO A 355 0.90 26.81 9.84
N ALA A 356 -0.19 27.58 9.84
CA ALA A 356 -0.96 27.90 8.65
C ALA A 356 0.02 28.46 7.61
N VAL A 357 0.66 27.56 6.87
CA VAL A 357 1.34 27.91 5.64
C VAL A 357 0.18 28.38 4.79
N ALA A 358 0.09 29.68 4.66
CA ALA A 358 -0.91 30.30 3.84
C ALA A 358 -0.77 29.68 2.46
N PHE A 359 -1.55 28.63 2.18
CA PHE A 359 -1.66 28.09 0.84
C PHE A 359 -2.13 29.24 -0.02
N ALA A 360 -1.29 29.72 -0.92
CA ALA A 360 -1.59 30.82 -1.80
C ALA A 360 -2.79 30.55 -2.71
N ALA A 361 -3.36 29.33 -2.65
CA ALA A 361 -4.57 28.93 -3.38
C ALA A 361 -5.44 27.98 -2.54
N PRO A 362 -6.77 28.06 -2.64
CA PRO A 362 -7.69 27.15 -1.95
C PRO A 362 -7.44 25.69 -2.38
N PRO A 363 -7.82 24.70 -1.53
CA PRO A 363 -7.75 23.30 -1.90
C PRO A 363 -8.60 23.03 -3.14
N GLN A 364 -8.07 22.22 -4.06
CA GLN A 364 -8.80 21.75 -5.23
C GLN A 364 -9.44 20.40 -4.90
N PHE A 365 -10.70 20.23 -5.26
CA PHE A 365 -11.43 18.97 -5.15
C PHE A 365 -11.72 18.43 -6.54
N PHE A 366 -11.68 17.11 -6.66
CA PHE A 366 -11.85 16.41 -7.91
C PHE A 366 -13.22 15.72 -7.96
N PRO A 367 -14.21 16.30 -8.68
CA PRO A 367 -15.52 15.67 -8.86
C PRO A 367 -15.38 14.39 -9.71
N PRO A 368 -16.31 13.43 -9.56
CA PRO A 368 -16.30 12.20 -10.36
C PRO A 368 -16.30 12.49 -11.86
N LYS A 369 -15.45 11.80 -12.59
CA LYS A 369 -15.41 11.83 -14.06
C LYS A 369 -16.30 10.73 -14.61
N ARG A 370 -17.28 11.10 -15.46
CA ARG A 370 -18.24 10.17 -16.07
C ARG A 370 -18.04 10.10 -17.55
N ILE A 371 -18.02 8.89 -18.10
CA ILE A 371 -17.78 8.59 -19.51
C ILE A 371 -18.80 7.55 -19.95
N ASN A 372 -19.44 7.78 -21.08
CA ASN A 372 -20.34 6.84 -21.75
C ASN A 372 -19.95 6.75 -23.22
N ARG A 373 -19.11 5.79 -23.57
CA ARG A 373 -18.62 5.53 -24.93
C ARG A 373 -17.84 4.22 -25.01
N MET A 374 -17.27 3.94 -26.18
CA MET A 374 -16.27 2.88 -26.34
C MET A 374 -15.05 3.19 -25.46
N VAL A 375 -14.70 2.28 -24.55
CA VAL A 375 -13.51 2.34 -23.71
C VAL A 375 -12.75 1.03 -23.84
N SER A 376 -11.43 1.08 -23.76
CA SER A 376 -10.55 -0.09 -23.78
C SER A 376 -9.99 -0.31 -22.37
N VAL A 377 -10.33 -1.43 -21.76
CA VAL A 377 -9.95 -1.78 -20.38
C VAL A 377 -9.31 -3.16 -20.36
N GLN A 378 -8.09 -3.25 -19.82
CA GLN A 378 -7.42 -4.51 -19.54
C GLN A 378 -7.55 -4.83 -18.04
N PRO A 379 -8.30 -5.87 -17.65
CA PRO A 379 -8.32 -6.34 -16.27
C PRO A 379 -7.02 -7.03 -15.92
N LEU A 380 -6.53 -6.75 -14.71
CA LEU A 380 -5.32 -7.33 -14.14
C LEU A 380 -5.62 -7.98 -12.80
N LEU A 381 -5.07 -9.17 -12.62
CA LEU A 381 -5.09 -9.91 -11.34
C LEU A 381 -3.70 -10.48 -11.06
N THR A 382 -3.30 -10.53 -9.79
CA THR A 382 -2.25 -11.43 -9.32
C THR A 382 -2.89 -12.69 -8.70
N PRO A 383 -2.21 -13.83 -8.87
CA PRO A 383 -0.94 -14.04 -9.59
C PRO A 383 -1.07 -14.12 -11.12
N ASP A 384 -2.26 -13.96 -11.72
CA ASP A 384 -2.62 -14.38 -13.07
C ASP A 384 -1.87 -13.63 -14.22
N ASN A 385 -1.93 -12.27 -14.29
CA ASN A 385 -1.41 -11.56 -15.47
C ASN A 385 -0.78 -10.17 -15.20
N TYR A 386 -0.66 -9.74 -13.96
CA TYR A 386 -0.25 -8.37 -13.62
C TYR A 386 1.14 -8.01 -14.14
N ALA A 387 2.15 -8.80 -13.77
CA ALA A 387 3.55 -8.43 -14.01
C ALA A 387 3.88 -8.27 -15.51
N GLU A 388 3.39 -9.17 -16.36
CA GLU A 388 3.59 -9.12 -17.80
C GLU A 388 2.99 -7.86 -18.42
N HIS A 389 1.72 -7.58 -18.11
CA HIS A 389 1.02 -6.42 -18.66
C HIS A 389 1.62 -5.10 -18.18
N VAL A 390 1.99 -4.99 -16.90
CA VAL A 390 2.58 -3.75 -16.34
C VAL A 390 4.00 -3.53 -16.86
N LEU A 391 4.79 -4.59 -17.02
CA LEU A 391 6.11 -4.48 -17.66
C LEU A 391 6.01 -3.89 -19.08
N LYS A 392 5.07 -4.41 -19.87
CA LYS A 392 4.77 -3.87 -21.20
C LYS A 392 4.27 -2.43 -21.13
N PHE A 393 3.35 -2.14 -20.22
CA PHE A 393 2.72 -0.83 -20.03
C PHE A 393 3.76 0.26 -19.76
N ILE A 394 4.69 0.02 -18.83
CA ILE A 394 5.82 0.92 -18.55
C ILE A 394 6.76 0.98 -19.74
N GLY A 395 7.04 -0.17 -20.36
CA GLY A 395 7.93 -0.28 -21.51
C GLY A 395 7.48 0.55 -22.72
N ASP A 396 6.17 0.70 -22.91
CA ASP A 396 5.57 1.44 -24.03
C ASP A 396 5.69 2.97 -23.87
N ALA A 397 6.02 3.50 -22.69
CA ALA A 397 6.16 4.94 -22.41
C ALA A 397 7.21 5.61 -23.32
N LYS A 398 6.85 6.76 -23.92
CA LYS A 398 7.68 7.55 -24.85
C LYS A 398 8.15 8.86 -24.23
N GLU A 399 7.36 9.47 -23.36
CA GLU A 399 7.59 10.79 -22.81
C GLU A 399 7.71 10.76 -21.29
N SER A 400 6.76 10.12 -20.60
CA SER A 400 6.69 10.19 -19.13
C SER A 400 6.12 8.92 -18.50
N VAL A 401 6.55 8.68 -17.25
CA VAL A 401 5.94 7.69 -16.34
C VAL A 401 5.74 8.38 -14.99
N TRP A 402 4.48 8.57 -14.60
CA TRP A 402 4.13 9.08 -13.29
C TRP A 402 3.60 7.94 -12.44
N PHE A 403 4.26 7.69 -11.34
CA PHE A 403 4.05 6.56 -10.46
C PHE A 403 3.62 7.03 -9.07
N GLN A 404 2.53 6.49 -8.55
CA GLN A 404 2.07 6.77 -7.18
C GLN A 404 1.68 5.46 -6.51
N ASN A 405 2.30 5.15 -5.36
CA ASN A 405 2.07 3.91 -4.62
C ASN A 405 2.45 4.13 -3.14
N GLN A 406 2.03 3.25 -2.26
CA GLN A 406 2.45 3.31 -0.86
C GLN A 406 3.97 3.23 -0.73
N TYR A 407 4.61 2.35 -1.50
CA TYR A 407 6.05 2.12 -1.48
C TYR A 407 6.55 1.40 -2.75
N ILE A 408 7.86 1.39 -2.91
CA ILE A 408 8.60 0.46 -3.76
C ILE A 408 9.52 -0.30 -2.80
N ASN A 409 9.13 -1.50 -2.39
CA ASN A 409 9.84 -2.25 -1.36
C ASN A 409 10.78 -3.27 -1.99
N PHE A 410 11.89 -2.80 -2.53
CA PHE A 410 12.91 -3.63 -3.15
C PHE A 410 13.82 -4.27 -2.09
N ARG A 411 13.85 -5.61 -2.02
CA ARG A 411 14.56 -6.35 -0.96
C ARG A 411 15.73 -7.21 -1.43
N GLY A 412 15.89 -7.47 -2.73
CA GLY A 412 16.94 -8.38 -3.14
C GLY A 412 17.03 -8.69 -4.61
N THR A 413 18.03 -9.50 -4.95
CA THR A 413 18.42 -9.82 -6.33
C THR A 413 18.27 -11.30 -6.69
N ASN A 414 17.71 -12.17 -5.81
CA ASN A 414 17.53 -13.57 -6.11
C ASN A 414 16.48 -13.82 -7.22
N GLU A 415 16.49 -15.02 -7.80
CA GLU A 415 15.62 -15.37 -8.93
C GLU A 415 14.12 -15.33 -8.56
N ASP A 416 13.80 -15.60 -7.32
CA ASP A 416 12.45 -15.64 -6.80
C ASP A 416 11.72 -14.29 -6.90
N PHE A 417 12.48 -13.19 -7.02
CA PHE A 417 11.94 -11.83 -7.17
C PHE A 417 12.11 -11.28 -8.59
N ALA A 418 12.30 -12.15 -9.58
CA ALA A 418 12.63 -11.76 -10.94
C ALA A 418 11.62 -10.77 -11.55
N GLU A 419 10.33 -11.01 -11.38
CA GLU A 419 9.27 -10.17 -11.97
C GLU A 419 9.27 -8.78 -11.36
N PHE A 420 9.35 -8.67 -10.02
CA PHE A 420 9.41 -7.36 -9.36
C PHE A 420 10.67 -6.58 -9.76
N ARG A 421 11.82 -7.27 -9.87
CA ARG A 421 13.06 -6.66 -10.37
C ARG A 421 12.90 -6.12 -11.80
N LEU A 422 12.21 -6.85 -12.67
CA LEU A 422 11.94 -6.40 -14.03
C LEU A 422 11.06 -5.14 -14.04
N LEU A 423 10.05 -5.06 -13.18
CA LEU A 423 9.19 -3.87 -13.06
C LEU A 423 9.98 -2.64 -12.55
N VAL A 424 10.76 -2.80 -11.48
CA VAL A 424 11.65 -1.74 -10.99
C VAL A 424 12.69 -1.35 -12.06
N GLY A 425 13.23 -2.35 -12.77
CA GLY A 425 14.15 -2.15 -13.90
C GLY A 425 13.52 -1.37 -15.05
N ALA A 426 12.24 -1.59 -15.33
CA ALA A 426 11.52 -0.86 -16.37
C ALA A 426 11.39 0.63 -16.02
N LEU A 427 11.08 0.98 -14.77
CA LEU A 427 11.09 2.38 -14.31
C LEU A 427 12.49 3.00 -14.44
N LYS A 428 13.52 2.28 -13.95
CA LYS A 428 14.91 2.76 -14.05
C LYS A 428 15.32 3.00 -15.50
N LYS A 429 14.96 2.08 -16.39
CA LYS A 429 15.25 2.21 -17.83
C LYS A 429 14.63 3.49 -18.41
N LYS A 430 13.42 3.88 -18.00
CA LYS A 430 12.79 5.13 -18.49
C LYS A 430 13.57 6.36 -18.01
N ILE A 431 14.09 6.33 -16.78
CA ILE A 431 15.01 7.37 -16.29
C ILE A 431 16.27 7.42 -17.15
N ASP A 432 16.89 6.28 -17.42
CA ASP A 432 18.12 6.20 -18.23
C ASP A 432 17.90 6.62 -19.69
N GLU A 433 16.70 6.45 -20.23
CA GLU A 433 16.27 6.94 -21.53
C GLU A 433 15.98 8.47 -21.52
N GLY A 434 16.13 9.14 -20.39
CA GLY A 434 15.87 10.58 -20.24
C GLY A 434 14.38 10.93 -20.24
N ARG A 435 13.49 9.97 -19.94
CA ARG A 435 12.05 10.22 -19.83
C ARG A 435 11.73 10.89 -18.50
N GLU A 436 10.65 11.66 -18.45
CA GLU A 436 10.19 12.25 -17.20
C GLU A 436 9.60 11.14 -16.30
N VAL A 437 10.25 10.86 -15.16
CA VAL A 437 9.74 9.91 -14.17
C VAL A 437 9.50 10.65 -12.87
N ARG A 438 8.24 10.64 -12.39
CA ARG A 438 7.84 11.18 -11.09
C ARG A 438 7.31 10.05 -10.23
N ILE A 439 7.75 9.98 -8.99
CA ILE A 439 7.39 8.92 -8.05
C ILE A 439 6.87 9.55 -6.75
N ILE A 440 5.59 9.31 -6.44
CA ILE A 440 5.02 9.62 -5.13
C ILE A 440 4.92 8.31 -4.34
N CYS A 441 5.50 8.31 -3.15
CA CYS A 441 5.31 7.24 -2.17
C CYS A 441 4.64 7.78 -0.91
N ARG A 442 4.10 6.88 -0.08
CA ARG A 442 3.62 7.26 1.24
C ARG A 442 4.78 7.79 2.08
N ASP A 443 4.54 8.79 2.87
CA ASP A 443 5.56 9.43 3.73
C ASP A 443 6.12 8.49 4.82
N LEU A 444 5.43 7.39 5.11
CA LEU A 444 5.89 6.30 5.97
C LEU A 444 6.77 5.25 5.26
N MET A 445 7.05 5.40 3.96
CA MET A 445 7.96 4.50 3.23
C MET A 445 9.30 4.35 3.98
N LYS A 446 9.82 3.13 4.01
CA LYS A 446 11.09 2.82 4.69
C LYS A 446 12.24 3.60 4.06
N GLN A 447 13.04 4.27 4.90
CA GLN A 447 14.24 4.97 4.47
C GLN A 447 15.20 4.01 3.72
N GLU A 448 15.34 2.78 4.18
CA GLU A 448 16.19 1.77 3.55
C GLU A 448 15.77 1.46 2.10
N SER A 449 14.45 1.36 1.83
CA SER A 449 13.96 1.12 0.48
C SER A 449 14.32 2.29 -0.46
N LEU A 450 14.23 3.53 0.03
CA LEU A 450 14.69 4.70 -0.71
C LEU A 450 16.21 4.67 -0.94
N ASP A 451 16.99 4.33 0.08
CA ASP A 451 18.45 4.23 0.01
C ASP A 451 18.89 3.23 -1.06
N ILE A 452 18.23 2.07 -1.12
CA ILE A 452 18.47 1.04 -2.15
C ILE A 452 18.18 1.58 -3.55
N LEU A 453 17.04 2.22 -3.77
CA LEU A 453 16.66 2.77 -5.08
C LEU A 453 17.65 3.87 -5.52
N VAL A 454 18.04 4.75 -4.61
CA VAL A 454 19.06 5.80 -4.88
C VAL A 454 20.40 5.16 -5.23
N ALA A 455 20.84 4.13 -4.50
CA ALA A 455 22.07 3.39 -4.79
C ALA A 455 22.04 2.68 -6.15
N MET A 456 20.84 2.28 -6.62
CA MET A 456 20.61 1.73 -7.96
C MET A 456 20.55 2.81 -9.05
N GLY A 457 20.77 4.08 -8.70
CA GLY A 457 20.82 5.18 -9.64
C GLY A 457 19.48 5.86 -9.95
N PHE A 458 18.45 5.67 -9.12
CA PHE A 458 17.26 6.50 -9.20
C PHE A 458 17.60 7.91 -8.69
N PRO A 459 17.32 8.99 -9.46
CA PRO A 459 17.55 10.33 -8.98
C PRO A 459 16.70 10.63 -7.75
N ARG A 460 17.31 11.14 -6.69
CA ARG A 460 16.58 11.51 -5.47
C ARG A 460 15.42 12.47 -5.75
N GLY A 461 15.60 13.39 -6.69
CA GLY A 461 14.60 14.37 -7.11
C GLY A 461 13.38 13.78 -7.83
N ALA A 462 13.43 12.50 -8.28
CA ALA A 462 12.29 11.82 -8.84
C ALA A 462 11.26 11.41 -7.77
N PHE A 463 11.60 11.46 -6.48
CA PHE A 463 10.75 11.03 -5.37
C PHE A 463 10.14 12.20 -4.61
N ARG A 464 8.85 12.08 -4.31
CA ARG A 464 8.13 12.86 -3.30
C ARG A 464 7.34 11.94 -2.38
N PHE A 465 6.98 12.44 -1.20
CA PHE A 465 6.36 11.65 -0.13
C PHE A 465 5.09 12.35 0.33
N GLN A 466 3.97 11.63 0.28
CA GLN A 466 2.65 12.16 0.56
C GLN A 466 2.04 11.45 1.77
N PRO A 467 1.56 12.20 2.78
CA PRO A 467 0.74 11.62 3.85
C PRO A 467 -0.48 10.91 3.27
N CYS A 468 -0.81 9.76 3.84
CA CYS A 468 -1.99 8.99 3.43
C CYS A 468 -2.04 8.63 1.93
N CYS A 469 -0.89 8.55 1.23
CA CYS A 469 -0.83 7.98 -0.12
C CYS A 469 -1.14 6.48 -0.03
N HIS A 470 -2.27 6.07 -0.62
CA HIS A 470 -2.72 4.68 -0.59
C HIS A 470 -3.05 4.13 -1.99
N ASN A 471 -3.31 4.97 -2.96
CA ASN A 471 -3.54 4.57 -4.35
C ASN A 471 -2.29 3.91 -4.96
N LYS A 472 -2.51 3.00 -5.90
CA LYS A 472 -1.49 2.29 -6.65
C LYS A 472 -1.73 2.55 -8.13
N THR A 473 -0.96 3.50 -8.69
CA THR A 473 -1.25 4.10 -10.01
C THR A 473 0.02 4.28 -10.82
N ILE A 474 -0.09 4.02 -12.12
CA ILE A 474 0.93 4.37 -13.11
C ILE A 474 0.24 5.09 -14.26
N ILE A 475 0.68 6.30 -14.58
CA ILE A 475 0.22 7.07 -15.73
C ILE A 475 1.36 7.12 -16.75
N VAL A 476 1.06 6.75 -17.99
CA VAL A 476 2.01 6.73 -19.10
C VAL A 476 1.63 7.79 -20.12
N ASP A 477 2.56 8.70 -20.39
CA ASP A 477 2.48 9.76 -21.40
C ASP A 477 1.23 10.66 -21.29
N GLY A 478 0.54 10.65 -20.13
CA GLY A 478 -0.76 11.30 -19.96
C GLY A 478 -1.89 10.73 -20.83
N MET A 479 -1.66 9.60 -21.50
CA MET A 479 -2.56 8.97 -22.46
C MET A 479 -3.23 7.70 -21.94
N LYS A 480 -2.57 7.00 -21.04
CA LYS A 480 -3.01 5.72 -20.49
C LYS A 480 -2.77 5.70 -19.00
N VAL A 481 -3.60 4.99 -18.28
CA VAL A 481 -3.45 4.86 -16.83
C VAL A 481 -3.76 3.44 -16.36
N MET A 482 -2.97 2.97 -15.40
CA MET A 482 -3.22 1.77 -14.61
C MET A 482 -3.45 2.18 -13.16
N PHE A 483 -4.49 1.63 -12.52
CA PHE A 483 -4.65 1.73 -11.07
C PHE A 483 -5.42 0.55 -10.49
N GLY A 484 -5.27 0.34 -9.19
CA GLY A 484 -5.92 -0.72 -8.44
C GLY A 484 -5.29 -0.95 -7.07
N SER A 485 -5.19 -2.21 -6.64
CA SER A 485 -4.74 -2.54 -5.28
C SER A 485 -3.28 -2.99 -5.15
N HIS A 486 -2.56 -3.20 -6.26
CA HIS A 486 -1.21 -3.79 -6.26
C HIS A 486 -0.15 -2.91 -5.59
N ASN A 487 0.26 -3.28 -4.39
CA ASN A 487 1.44 -2.71 -3.76
C ASN A 487 2.72 -3.17 -4.48
N TRP A 488 3.73 -2.30 -4.52
CA TRP A 488 5.00 -2.63 -5.17
C TRP A 488 5.99 -3.28 -4.21
N SER A 489 5.68 -4.52 -3.89
CA SER A 489 6.56 -5.52 -3.25
C SER A 489 6.61 -6.79 -4.12
N ASN A 490 7.44 -7.75 -3.74
CA ASN A 490 7.48 -9.05 -4.43
C ASN A 490 6.12 -9.75 -4.38
N GLU A 491 5.55 -9.78 -3.21
CA GLU A 491 4.27 -10.46 -2.93
C GLU A 491 3.13 -9.74 -3.64
N GLY A 492 3.08 -8.41 -3.57
CA GLY A 492 2.01 -7.61 -4.16
C GLY A 492 1.94 -7.69 -5.69
N VAL A 493 3.09 -7.88 -6.37
CA VAL A 493 3.11 -7.96 -7.84
C VAL A 493 3.02 -9.39 -8.39
N LYS A 494 3.09 -10.42 -7.51
CA LYS A 494 3.18 -11.82 -7.95
C LYS A 494 2.28 -12.80 -7.22
N THR A 495 2.26 -12.80 -5.89
CA THR A 495 1.72 -13.92 -5.09
C THR A 495 0.56 -13.58 -4.16
N ASN A 496 0.30 -12.30 -3.93
CA ASN A 496 -0.92 -11.85 -3.27
C ASN A 496 -2.10 -11.90 -4.25
N ARG A 497 -3.31 -11.79 -3.73
CA ARG A 497 -4.50 -11.58 -4.54
C ARG A 497 -4.79 -10.10 -4.63
N ASP A 498 -4.49 -9.49 -5.76
CA ASP A 498 -4.70 -8.08 -6.05
C ASP A 498 -5.41 -7.89 -7.40
N ALA A 499 -6.08 -6.75 -7.59
CA ALA A 499 -6.74 -6.39 -8.83
C ALA A 499 -6.40 -4.97 -9.27
N SER A 500 -6.23 -4.76 -10.58
CA SER A 500 -6.07 -3.44 -11.19
C SER A 500 -6.71 -3.40 -12.58
N LEU A 501 -6.83 -2.20 -13.13
CA LEU A 501 -7.29 -1.95 -14.49
C LEU A 501 -6.28 -1.09 -15.24
N ILE A 502 -5.98 -1.45 -16.49
CA ILE A 502 -5.34 -0.51 -17.42
C ILE A 502 -6.43 0.07 -18.33
N PHE A 503 -6.53 1.39 -18.33
CA PHE A 503 -7.34 2.14 -19.28
C PHE A 503 -6.44 2.69 -20.39
N ASP A 504 -6.70 2.26 -21.64
CA ASP A 504 -6.15 2.91 -22.83
C ASP A 504 -7.14 3.99 -23.26
N ASP A 505 -7.15 5.09 -22.51
CA ASP A 505 -8.11 6.18 -22.62
C ASP A 505 -7.52 7.48 -22.10
N GLN A 506 -7.33 8.42 -23.00
CA GLN A 506 -6.69 9.71 -22.71
C GLN A 506 -7.48 10.55 -21.69
N GLU A 507 -8.80 10.58 -21.81
CA GLU A 507 -9.63 11.43 -20.93
C GLU A 507 -9.62 10.95 -19.47
N ILE A 508 -9.55 9.64 -19.28
CA ILE A 508 -9.36 9.04 -17.93
C ILE A 508 -7.94 9.33 -17.43
N ALA A 509 -6.94 9.14 -18.29
CA ALA A 509 -5.55 9.40 -17.91
C ALA A 509 -5.31 10.87 -17.56
N GLU A 510 -5.84 11.81 -18.34
CA GLU A 510 -5.74 13.25 -18.06
C GLU A 510 -6.42 13.66 -16.74
N TYR A 511 -7.60 13.08 -16.43
CA TYR A 511 -8.27 13.33 -15.16
C TYR A 511 -7.39 12.90 -13.98
N LEU A 512 -6.85 11.68 -14.00
CA LEU A 512 -5.99 11.18 -12.94
C LEU A 512 -4.61 11.85 -12.93
N ALA A 513 -4.11 12.31 -14.08
CA ALA A 513 -2.91 13.12 -14.15
C ALA A 513 -3.07 14.48 -13.45
N GLN A 514 -4.25 15.12 -13.53
CA GLN A 514 -4.55 16.35 -12.80
C GLN A 514 -4.54 16.10 -11.27
N VAL A 515 -5.08 14.96 -10.82
CA VAL A 515 -5.04 14.56 -9.41
C VAL A 515 -3.59 14.34 -8.95
N PHE A 516 -2.81 13.58 -9.74
CA PHE A 516 -1.41 13.32 -9.47
C PHE A 516 -0.59 14.62 -9.40
N ASP A 517 -0.78 15.54 -10.35
CA ASP A 517 -0.04 16.81 -10.38
C ASP A 517 -0.40 17.69 -9.17
N TYR A 518 -1.66 17.70 -8.74
CA TYR A 518 -2.06 18.35 -7.50
C TYR A 518 -1.38 17.70 -6.29
N ASP A 519 -1.42 16.38 -6.18
CA ASP A 519 -0.77 15.65 -5.11
C ASP A 519 0.74 15.91 -5.09
N TRP A 520 1.40 15.86 -6.26
CA TRP A 520 2.82 16.18 -6.41
C TRP A 520 3.17 17.58 -5.92
N ASN A 521 2.41 18.59 -6.33
CA ASN A 521 2.75 19.98 -6.07
C ASN A 521 2.24 20.52 -4.72
N ARG A 522 1.20 19.89 -4.13
CA ARG A 522 0.48 20.43 -2.97
C ARG A 522 0.50 19.54 -1.74
N LEU A 523 0.41 18.23 -1.92
CA LEU A 523 0.31 17.30 -0.80
C LEU A 523 1.64 16.62 -0.46
N ALA A 524 2.44 16.30 -1.48
CA ALA A 524 3.69 15.59 -1.31
C ALA A 524 4.86 16.54 -0.97
N THR A 525 5.78 16.05 -0.15
CA THR A 525 7.01 16.75 0.27
C THR A 525 8.25 16.10 -0.34
N GLY A 526 9.38 16.81 -0.30
CA GLY A 526 10.66 16.28 -0.78
C GLY A 526 11.28 15.21 0.13
N HIS A 527 10.78 15.02 1.34
CA HIS A 527 11.35 14.07 2.31
C HIS A 527 10.25 13.24 2.95
N PRO A 528 10.50 11.94 3.26
CA PRO A 528 9.58 11.16 4.08
C PRO A 528 9.48 11.79 5.47
N THR A 529 8.38 11.50 6.18
CA THR A 529 8.24 11.96 7.56
C THR A 529 9.35 11.38 8.44
N GLN A 530 9.86 12.20 9.33
CA GLN A 530 10.82 11.73 10.34
C GLN A 530 10.11 11.16 11.58
N LYS A 531 8.83 11.50 11.76
CA LYS A 531 8.02 11.02 12.88
C LYS A 531 7.37 9.68 12.50
N ARG A 532 7.64 8.64 13.28
CA ARG A 532 7.15 7.27 13.05
C ARG A 532 6.23 6.82 14.18
N PRO A 533 5.27 5.91 13.88
CA PRO A 533 4.52 5.24 14.93
C PRO A 533 5.44 4.45 15.88
N ARG A 534 5.12 4.45 17.16
CA ARG A 534 5.81 3.66 18.20
C ARG A 534 4.91 2.53 18.68
N ILE A 535 5.44 1.32 18.82
CA ILE A 535 4.71 0.21 19.39
C ILE A 535 4.38 0.53 20.86
N ALA A 536 3.10 0.44 21.22
CA ALA A 536 2.62 0.61 22.58
C ALA A 536 2.84 -0.68 23.37
N ARG A 537 3.44 -0.56 24.58
CA ARG A 537 3.55 -1.70 25.48
C ARG A 537 2.23 -1.92 26.23
N ALA A 538 1.97 -3.16 26.63
CA ALA A 538 0.81 -3.48 27.44
C ALA A 538 0.79 -2.64 28.72
N GLY A 539 -0.32 -1.93 28.97
CA GLY A 539 -0.49 -1.08 30.16
C GLY A 539 0.29 0.25 30.13
N GLU A 540 0.99 0.56 29.04
CA GLU A 540 1.70 1.83 28.90
C GLU A 540 0.72 2.98 28.67
N ALA A 541 0.89 4.07 29.45
CA ALA A 541 0.11 5.29 29.26
C ALA A 541 0.52 6.00 27.95
N THR A 542 -0.44 6.59 27.25
CA THR A 542 -0.18 7.36 26.04
C THR A 542 0.74 8.54 26.35
N PRO A 543 1.91 8.64 25.68
CA PRO A 543 2.82 9.75 25.89
C PRO A 543 2.22 11.08 25.41
N PRO A 544 2.61 12.22 26.00
CA PRO A 544 2.20 13.54 25.50
C PRO A 544 2.56 13.71 24.01
N GLY A 545 1.65 14.24 23.21
CA GLY A 545 1.83 14.44 21.78
C GLY A 545 1.66 13.18 20.93
N PHE A 546 1.13 12.10 21.50
CA PHE A 546 0.77 10.88 20.79
C PHE A 546 -0.68 10.50 21.07
N LYS A 547 -1.32 9.88 20.10
CA LYS A 547 -2.59 9.15 20.25
C LYS A 547 -2.35 7.65 20.14
N ARG A 548 -3.09 6.85 20.88
CA ARG A 548 -3.06 5.40 20.80
C ARG A 548 -4.07 4.93 19.77
N VAL A 549 -3.64 4.12 18.83
CA VAL A 549 -4.48 3.58 17.75
C VAL A 549 -4.15 2.10 17.52
N PRO A 550 -5.07 1.27 17.03
CA PRO A 550 -4.76 -0.09 16.62
C PRO A 550 -3.78 -0.10 15.43
N PHE A 551 -3.05 -1.20 15.28
CA PHE A 551 -2.06 -1.37 14.20
C PHE A 551 -2.68 -1.14 12.81
N SER A 552 -3.85 -1.72 12.56
CA SER A 552 -4.59 -1.61 11.30
C SER A 552 -5.00 -0.19 10.92
N ALA A 553 -5.12 0.73 11.88
CA ALA A 553 -5.40 2.13 11.59
C ALA A 553 -4.23 2.84 10.88
N VAL A 554 -3.03 2.24 10.88
CA VAL A 554 -1.81 2.83 10.31
C VAL A 554 -1.26 1.98 9.17
N PHE A 555 -1.29 0.67 9.32
CA PHE A 555 -0.72 -0.28 8.38
C PHE A 555 -1.81 -1.23 7.88
N GLU A 556 -1.97 -1.33 6.59
CA GLU A 556 -2.95 -2.15 5.89
C GLU A 556 -2.31 -3.34 5.18
N ASP A 557 -1.08 -3.70 5.52
CA ASP A 557 -0.34 -4.81 4.91
C ASP A 557 -0.08 -5.95 5.89
#